data_130f150db2432fcd9c79e62c4665910e
#
_entry.id   130f150db2432fcd9c79e62c4665910e
#
_cell.length_a   1.000
_cell.length_b   1.000
_cell.length_c   1.000
_cell.angle_alpha   90.00
_cell.angle_beta   90.00
_cell.angle_gamma   90.00
#
_symmetry.space_group_name_H-M   'P 1'
#
loop_
_entity.id
_entity.type
_entity.pdbx_description
1 polymer ?
#
loop_
_entity_poly.entity_id
_entity_poly.type
_entity_poly.pdbx_seq_one_letter_code
_entity_poly.pdbx_strand_id
1 'polypeptide(L)'
;ARGYKQGGFNLGLDATDNLVRQSLIYDPEYLTNYEFGISSNLKDRDLNYSFVIFFSERKDQQVLISRQVDPTDPNTFSYLTQNAAEGENYGIEITSNYFLRDDLYLFANLGFLKTKIKNWESRIDLEGRSQAHAPEHSYSIGGNLNLKNNLYLKLEINGKSSFYYSDSHDNQSKSYQLTNIIFGYSNSDFSADLWIRNIFNKYYSTRGFYFGNEAPNFIDTLYRRQGDPRNIGISLRYNF
;
A
#
# COMPACT_ATOMS: atom_id res chain seq x y z
N ALA A 1 17.83 10.24 7.89
CA ALA A 1 18.36 9.90 6.56
C ALA A 1 17.85 10.87 5.51
N ARG A 2 18.62 11.09 4.44
CA ARG A 2 18.17 11.82 3.25
C ARG A 2 18.44 10.96 2.01
N GLY A 3 17.43 10.76 1.19
CA GLY A 3 17.50 10.05 -0.07
C GLY A 3 17.04 10.95 -1.22
N TYR A 4 17.29 10.52 -2.45
CA TYR A 4 16.80 11.21 -3.64
C TYR A 4 16.42 10.20 -4.72
N LYS A 5 15.49 10.62 -5.57
CA LYS A 5 15.19 9.96 -6.84
C LYS A 5 15.70 10.84 -7.95
N GLN A 6 16.50 10.29 -8.84
CA GLN A 6 17.18 11.04 -9.90
C GLN A 6 16.17 11.75 -10.81
N GLY A 7 16.50 12.97 -11.24
CA GLY A 7 15.82 13.67 -12.32
C GLY A 7 16.04 13.00 -13.68
N GLY A 8 15.32 13.44 -14.67
CA GLY A 8 15.40 12.82 -16.00
C GLY A 8 14.74 13.64 -17.10
N PHE A 9 14.41 12.95 -18.16
CA PHE A 9 13.82 13.55 -19.36
C PHE A 9 12.50 12.88 -19.72
N ASN A 10 11.51 13.67 -20.10
CA ASN A 10 10.29 13.20 -20.71
C ASN A 10 10.55 12.91 -22.20
N LEU A 11 10.56 11.64 -22.57
CA LEU A 11 10.81 11.19 -23.94
C LEU A 11 9.52 10.93 -24.70
N GLY A 12 9.57 11.08 -26.02
CA GLY A 12 8.44 10.77 -26.92
C GLY A 12 7.34 11.85 -26.96
N LEU A 13 7.63 13.03 -26.48
CA LEU A 13 6.73 14.17 -26.54
C LEU A 13 6.95 14.95 -27.86
N ASP A 14 5.87 15.51 -28.40
CA ASP A 14 5.96 16.39 -29.58
C ASP A 14 6.62 17.73 -29.19
N ALA A 15 7.84 17.94 -29.65
CA ALA A 15 8.64 19.14 -29.39
C ALA A 15 8.08 20.43 -30.01
N THR A 16 7.02 20.36 -30.79
CA THR A 16 6.31 21.53 -31.36
C THR A 16 5.42 22.21 -30.33
N ASP A 17 5.02 21.52 -29.27
CA ASP A 17 4.24 22.10 -28.16
C ASP A 17 5.17 22.85 -27.19
N ASN A 18 4.97 24.15 -27.01
CA ASN A 18 5.78 24.98 -26.11
C ASN A 18 5.68 24.56 -24.65
N LEU A 19 4.55 24.00 -24.21
CA LEU A 19 4.39 23.46 -22.84
C LEU A 19 5.19 22.17 -22.65
N VAL A 20 5.35 21.38 -23.69
CA VAL A 20 6.19 20.19 -23.70
C VAL A 20 7.67 20.56 -23.57
N ARG A 21 8.13 21.64 -24.23
CA ARG A 21 9.51 22.10 -24.12
C ARG A 21 9.89 22.52 -22.68
N GLN A 22 8.96 23.13 -21.95
CA GLN A 22 9.16 23.53 -20.54
C GLN A 22 9.16 22.32 -19.60
N SER A 23 8.53 21.22 -20.00
CA SER A 23 8.43 19.99 -19.22
C SER A 23 9.34 18.86 -19.69
N LEU A 24 10.33 19.17 -20.55
CA LEU A 24 11.21 18.17 -21.12
C LEU A 24 12.13 17.55 -20.07
N ILE A 25 12.55 18.33 -19.09
CA ILE A 25 13.43 17.94 -18.00
C ILE A 25 12.63 18.01 -16.70
N TYR A 26 12.83 17.03 -15.84
CA TYR A 26 12.35 17.07 -14.46
C TYR A 26 13.52 16.86 -13.50
N ASP A 27 13.48 17.59 -12.40
CA ASP A 27 14.51 17.63 -11.38
C ASP A 27 14.47 16.42 -10.43
N PRO A 28 15.55 16.18 -9.66
CA PRO A 28 15.54 15.16 -8.62
C PRO A 28 14.49 15.43 -7.55
N GLU A 29 13.80 14.36 -7.10
CA GLU A 29 12.94 14.36 -5.93
C GLU A 29 13.78 14.04 -4.69
N TYR A 30 13.52 14.70 -3.57
CA TYR A 30 14.21 14.48 -2.31
C TYR A 30 13.26 14.02 -1.22
N LEU A 31 13.72 13.06 -0.41
CA LEU A 31 13.05 12.60 0.80
C LEU A 31 14.01 12.77 1.99
N THR A 32 13.58 13.52 3.01
CA THR A 32 14.27 13.58 4.30
C THR A 32 13.44 12.85 5.33
N ASN A 33 14.02 11.85 5.99
CA ASN A 33 13.36 11.03 7.02
C ASN A 33 14.05 11.22 8.38
N TYR A 34 13.24 11.51 9.38
CA TYR A 34 13.60 11.52 10.81
C TYR A 34 12.86 10.36 11.47
N GLU A 35 13.59 9.51 12.16
CA GLU A 35 13.06 8.30 12.76
C GLU A 35 13.67 8.09 14.13
N PHE A 36 12.83 7.70 15.08
CA PHE A 36 13.25 7.24 16.39
C PHE A 36 12.57 5.91 16.69
N GLY A 37 13.37 4.89 17.03
CA GLY A 37 12.86 3.56 17.28
C GLY A 37 13.44 2.96 18.56
N ILE A 38 12.63 2.14 19.22
CA ILE A 38 13.04 1.30 20.35
C ILE A 38 12.64 -0.12 20.00
N SER A 39 13.60 -1.03 20.11
CA SER A 39 13.33 -2.46 19.99
C SER A 39 13.94 -3.20 21.17
N SER A 40 13.27 -4.25 21.63
CA SER A 40 13.76 -5.07 22.72
C SER A 40 13.33 -6.52 22.54
N ASN A 41 14.20 -7.39 23.05
CA ASN A 41 13.92 -8.82 23.22
C ASN A 41 13.93 -9.13 24.71
N LEU A 42 12.75 -9.30 25.27
CA LEU A 42 12.54 -9.67 26.67
C LEU A 42 12.57 -11.20 26.80
N LYS A 43 13.77 -11.79 26.90
CA LYS A 43 13.96 -13.25 26.93
C LYS A 43 13.16 -13.94 28.05
N ASP A 44 13.06 -13.30 29.22
CA ASP A 44 12.29 -13.84 30.36
C ASP A 44 10.78 -13.89 30.11
N ARG A 45 10.29 -13.23 29.07
CA ARG A 45 8.87 -13.17 28.69
C ARG A 45 8.61 -13.66 27.26
N ASP A 46 9.65 -14.17 26.58
CA ASP A 46 9.56 -14.60 25.18
C ASP A 46 8.87 -13.58 24.25
N LEU A 47 9.10 -12.28 24.54
CA LEU A 47 8.49 -11.16 23.87
C LEU A 47 9.55 -10.33 23.12
N ASN A 48 9.38 -10.25 21.82
CA ASN A 48 10.09 -9.30 20.95
C ASN A 48 9.14 -8.18 20.55
N TYR A 49 9.56 -6.94 20.70
CA TYR A 49 8.78 -5.81 20.21
C TYR A 49 9.66 -4.73 19.59
N SER A 50 9.07 -3.98 18.69
CA SER A 50 9.63 -2.76 18.09
C SER A 50 8.57 -1.69 18.07
N PHE A 51 8.96 -0.47 18.41
CA PHE A 51 8.16 0.73 18.31
C PHE A 51 8.97 1.79 17.58
N VAL A 52 8.41 2.36 16.51
CA VAL A 52 9.06 3.37 15.69
C VAL A 52 8.10 4.54 15.52
N ILE A 53 8.61 5.76 15.71
CA ILE A 53 7.96 6.98 15.27
C ILE A 53 8.79 7.60 14.15
N PHE A 54 8.13 8.14 13.13
CA PHE A 54 8.82 8.74 12.01
C PHE A 54 8.13 10.00 11.53
N PHE A 55 8.94 10.86 10.90
CA PHE A 55 8.50 12.02 10.16
C PHE A 55 9.33 12.12 8.89
N SER A 56 8.68 12.25 7.74
CA SER A 56 9.33 12.35 6.43
C SER A 56 8.80 13.55 5.67
N GLU A 57 9.70 14.34 5.13
CA GLU A 57 9.40 15.42 4.17
C GLU A 57 9.85 15.01 2.78
N ARG A 58 8.95 15.20 1.81
CA ARG A 58 9.23 15.01 0.39
C ARG A 58 9.16 16.35 -0.32
N LYS A 59 10.19 16.67 -1.09
CA LYS A 59 10.30 17.88 -1.90
C LYS A 59 10.50 17.54 -3.36
N ASP A 60 9.98 18.39 -4.22
CA ASP A 60 10.10 18.23 -5.68
C ASP A 60 9.58 16.87 -6.16
N GLN A 61 8.48 16.40 -5.58
CA GLN A 61 7.91 15.09 -5.88
C GLN A 61 7.64 14.95 -7.38
N GLN A 62 8.20 13.91 -7.97
CA GLN A 62 7.98 13.55 -9.36
C GLN A 62 6.62 12.87 -9.50
N VAL A 63 5.68 13.55 -10.14
CA VAL A 63 4.33 13.04 -10.41
C VAL A 63 4.14 12.83 -11.91
N LEU A 64 3.54 11.70 -12.26
CA LEU A 64 3.13 11.43 -13.64
C LEU A 64 1.75 12.06 -13.85
N ILE A 65 1.69 13.04 -14.72
CA ILE A 65 0.43 13.66 -15.13
C ILE A 65 0.04 13.19 -16.53
N SER A 66 -1.25 13.05 -16.76
CA SER A 66 -1.81 12.83 -18.11
C SER A 66 -2.40 14.12 -18.63
N ARG A 67 -2.18 14.39 -19.89
CA ARG A 67 -2.75 15.54 -20.60
C ARG A 67 -3.37 15.06 -21.89
N GLN A 68 -4.59 15.47 -22.15
CA GLN A 68 -5.22 15.27 -23.44
C GLN A 68 -4.56 16.17 -24.49
N VAL A 69 -4.07 15.59 -25.58
CA VAL A 69 -3.32 16.31 -26.63
C VAL A 69 -4.29 17.01 -27.58
N ASP A 70 -5.34 16.30 -28.01
CA ASP A 70 -6.41 16.83 -28.84
C ASP A 70 -7.73 16.82 -28.05
N PRO A 71 -8.29 18.00 -27.71
CA PRO A 71 -9.57 18.08 -26.99
C PRO A 71 -10.76 17.44 -27.72
N THR A 72 -10.63 17.20 -29.02
CA THR A 72 -11.68 16.61 -29.83
C THR A 72 -11.58 15.08 -29.93
N ASP A 73 -10.44 14.50 -29.61
CA ASP A 73 -10.19 13.06 -29.57
C ASP A 73 -9.90 12.57 -28.15
N PRO A 74 -10.85 11.91 -27.47
CA PRO A 74 -10.70 11.46 -26.11
C PRO A 74 -9.61 10.36 -25.91
N ASN A 75 -9.05 9.81 -27.00
CA ASN A 75 -8.03 8.77 -26.94
C ASN A 75 -6.60 9.34 -27.05
N THR A 76 -6.45 10.65 -27.25
CA THR A 76 -5.12 11.28 -27.39
C THR A 76 -4.62 11.78 -26.04
N PHE A 77 -3.80 10.97 -25.37
CA PHE A 77 -3.16 11.35 -24.13
C PHE A 77 -1.64 11.33 -24.26
N SER A 78 -1.01 12.34 -23.66
CA SER A 78 0.41 12.40 -23.41
C SER A 78 0.64 12.29 -21.91
N TYR A 79 1.67 11.54 -21.51
CA TYR A 79 2.08 11.36 -20.13
C TYR A 79 3.42 12.02 -19.90
N LEU A 80 3.51 12.87 -18.90
CA LEU A 80 4.76 13.53 -18.56
C LEU A 80 4.99 13.55 -17.05
N THR A 81 6.26 13.46 -16.67
CA THR A 81 6.69 13.61 -15.29
C THR A 81 7.03 15.06 -15.01
N GLN A 82 6.53 15.59 -13.91
CA GLN A 82 6.86 16.95 -13.44
C GLN A 82 7.18 16.92 -11.95
N ASN A 83 7.97 17.87 -11.49
CA ASN A 83 8.19 18.14 -10.07
C ASN A 83 7.07 19.06 -9.61
N ALA A 84 6.01 18.49 -9.07
CA ALA A 84 4.76 19.22 -8.91
C ALA A 84 4.28 19.32 -7.46
N ALA A 85 4.84 18.54 -6.53
CA ALA A 85 4.27 18.48 -5.20
C ALA A 85 5.33 18.41 -4.08
N GLU A 86 4.98 18.95 -2.95
CA GLU A 86 5.61 18.70 -1.66
C GLU A 86 4.64 17.90 -0.79
N GLY A 87 5.19 17.06 0.08
CA GLY A 87 4.38 16.24 0.98
C GLY A 87 5.09 15.93 2.27
N GLU A 88 4.31 15.60 3.28
CA GLU A 88 4.82 15.10 4.55
C GLU A 88 4.07 13.83 4.95
N ASN A 89 4.81 12.94 5.58
CA ASN A 89 4.30 11.69 6.13
C ASN A 89 4.82 11.57 7.56
N TYR A 90 3.96 11.23 8.49
CA TYR A 90 4.38 10.92 9.85
C TYR A 90 3.51 9.82 10.43
N GLY A 91 4.09 9.07 11.35
CA GLY A 91 3.37 7.94 11.86
C GLY A 91 4.09 7.18 12.95
N ILE A 92 3.45 6.05 13.28
CA ILE A 92 3.91 5.12 14.30
C ILE A 92 3.81 3.71 13.73
N GLU A 93 4.85 2.91 13.95
CA GLU A 93 4.86 1.49 13.62
C GLU A 93 5.15 0.68 14.88
N ILE A 94 4.36 -0.35 15.09
CA ILE A 94 4.49 -1.28 16.24
C ILE A 94 4.55 -2.69 15.69
N THR A 95 5.59 -3.42 16.08
CA THR A 95 5.70 -4.84 15.81
C THR A 95 5.86 -5.57 17.14
N SER A 96 5.13 -6.66 17.32
CA SER A 96 5.21 -7.51 18.51
C SER A 96 5.12 -8.97 18.12
N ASN A 97 6.00 -9.78 18.70
CA ASN A 97 6.04 -11.22 18.58
C ASN A 97 6.13 -11.81 19.98
N TYR A 98 5.20 -12.66 20.36
CA TYR A 98 5.06 -13.15 21.72
C TYR A 98 4.78 -14.66 21.75
N PHE A 99 5.65 -15.42 22.37
CA PHE A 99 5.41 -16.81 22.73
C PHE A 99 4.70 -16.84 24.08
N LEU A 100 3.36 -16.86 24.05
CA LEU A 100 2.54 -16.88 25.24
C LEU A 100 2.70 -18.21 26.02
N ARG A 101 2.96 -19.28 25.28
CA ARG A 101 3.28 -20.63 25.74
C ARG A 101 4.14 -21.31 24.69
N ASP A 102 4.77 -22.42 25.03
CA ASP A 102 5.59 -23.22 24.10
C ASP A 102 4.82 -23.64 22.80
N ASP A 103 3.51 -23.79 22.93
CA ASP A 103 2.63 -24.19 21.84
C ASP A 103 1.88 -23.02 21.18
N LEU A 104 1.96 -21.79 21.74
CA LEU A 104 1.18 -20.64 21.26
C LEU A 104 2.05 -19.40 21.01
N TYR A 105 2.23 -19.09 19.75
CA TYR A 105 2.87 -17.88 19.26
C TYR A 105 1.83 -16.88 18.78
N LEU A 106 1.97 -15.61 19.18
CA LEU A 106 1.13 -14.48 18.76
C LEU A 106 1.98 -13.41 18.10
N PHE A 107 1.42 -12.71 17.14
CA PHE A 107 2.05 -11.54 16.54
C PHE A 107 1.06 -10.41 16.30
N ALA A 108 1.58 -9.18 16.33
CA ALA A 108 0.84 -7.98 15.94
C ALA A 108 1.77 -7.00 15.22
N ASN A 109 1.37 -6.56 14.04
CA ASN A 109 2.00 -5.48 13.30
C ASN A 109 0.95 -4.40 13.10
N LEU A 110 1.21 -3.20 13.60
CA LEU A 110 0.29 -2.06 13.57
C LEU A 110 1.01 -0.88 12.94
N GLY A 111 0.39 -0.23 11.98
CA GLY A 111 0.87 1.00 11.37
C GLY A 111 -0.20 2.09 11.45
N PHE A 112 0.19 3.24 11.94
CA PHE A 112 -0.60 4.47 11.94
C PHE A 112 0.16 5.51 11.12
N LEU A 113 -0.48 6.02 10.09
CA LEU A 113 0.12 6.91 9.11
C LEU A 113 -0.77 8.13 8.89
N LYS A 114 -0.18 9.29 8.96
CA LYS A 114 -0.76 10.53 8.45
C LYS A 114 0.09 11.03 7.31
N THR A 115 -0.55 11.34 6.21
CA THR A 115 0.11 11.93 5.04
C THR A 115 -0.59 13.22 4.68
N LYS A 116 0.15 14.15 4.10
CA LYS A 116 -0.39 15.44 3.69
C LYS A 116 0.31 15.91 2.42
N ILE A 117 -0.48 16.31 1.44
CA ILE A 117 -0.02 17.11 0.30
C ILE A 117 0.13 18.55 0.80
N LYS A 118 1.34 19.13 0.75
CA LYS A 118 1.62 20.48 1.26
C LYS A 118 1.50 21.54 0.21
N ASN A 119 2.09 21.30 -0.93
CA ASN A 119 2.12 22.24 -2.03
C ASN A 119 2.02 21.46 -3.35
N TRP A 120 1.10 21.86 -4.19
CA TRP A 120 0.98 21.35 -5.55
C TRP A 120 0.40 22.46 -6.44
N GLU A 121 1.28 23.24 -7.07
CA GLU A 121 0.91 24.46 -7.80
C GLU A 121 -0.23 24.25 -8.82
N SER A 122 -0.23 23.13 -9.54
CA SER A 122 -1.29 22.82 -10.52
C SER A 122 -2.55 22.19 -9.92
N ARG A 123 -2.54 21.83 -8.64
CA ARG A 123 -3.62 21.14 -7.92
C ARG A 123 -3.77 21.66 -6.49
N ILE A 124 -3.94 22.97 -6.36
CA ILE A 124 -4.17 23.65 -5.06
C ILE A 124 -5.37 23.04 -4.31
N ASP A 125 -6.35 22.51 -5.03
CA ASP A 125 -7.50 21.78 -4.49
C ASP A 125 -7.13 20.55 -3.65
N LEU A 126 -5.92 20.00 -3.83
CA LEU A 126 -5.42 18.83 -3.08
C LEU A 126 -4.61 19.21 -1.83
N GLU A 127 -4.28 20.47 -1.63
CA GLU A 127 -3.51 20.88 -0.46
C GLU A 127 -4.25 20.54 0.84
N GLY A 128 -3.51 19.93 1.75
CA GLY A 128 -4.05 19.43 3.03
C GLY A 128 -4.66 18.04 2.95
N ARG A 129 -4.94 17.50 1.75
CA ARG A 129 -5.48 16.16 1.57
C ARG A 129 -4.41 15.08 1.83
N SER A 130 -4.86 13.91 2.29
CA SER A 130 -4.01 12.72 2.37
C SER A 130 -3.60 12.23 0.98
N GLN A 131 -2.37 11.73 0.86
CA GLN A 131 -1.84 11.16 -0.38
C GLN A 131 -2.60 9.89 -0.78
N ALA A 132 -2.54 9.55 -2.06
CA ALA A 132 -3.15 8.33 -2.58
C ALA A 132 -2.45 7.07 -2.02
N HIS A 133 -3.22 5.99 -1.88
CA HIS A 133 -2.77 4.69 -1.37
C HIS A 133 -2.12 4.72 0.03
N ALA A 134 -2.46 5.72 0.83
CA ALA A 134 -1.95 5.95 2.17
C ALA A 134 -3.07 5.79 3.23
N PRO A 135 -3.45 4.56 3.60
CA PRO A 135 -4.44 4.34 4.66
C PRO A 135 -3.90 4.85 6.00
N GLU A 136 -4.76 5.52 6.79
CA GLU A 136 -4.36 6.07 8.10
C GLU A 136 -3.96 5.01 9.10
N HIS A 137 -4.52 3.80 9.00
CA HIS A 137 -4.09 2.65 9.78
C HIS A 137 -4.14 1.37 8.96
N SER A 138 -3.18 0.50 9.25
CA SER A 138 -3.11 -0.85 8.74
C SER A 138 -2.62 -1.78 9.85
N TYR A 139 -3.08 -3.03 9.83
CA TYR A 139 -2.67 -4.01 10.81
C TYR A 139 -2.67 -5.43 10.26
N SER A 140 -1.81 -6.25 10.85
CA SER A 140 -1.81 -7.70 10.73
C SER A 140 -1.64 -8.29 12.13
N ILE A 141 -2.63 -9.01 12.61
CA ILE A 141 -2.65 -9.63 13.93
C ILE A 141 -2.96 -11.09 13.75
N GLY A 142 -2.25 -11.95 14.46
CA GLY A 142 -2.50 -13.37 14.33
C GLY A 142 -1.75 -14.21 15.33
N GLY A 143 -1.83 -15.52 15.11
CA GLY A 143 -1.13 -16.47 15.94
C GLY A 143 -1.02 -17.85 15.30
N ASN A 144 -0.15 -18.63 15.88
CA ASN A 144 0.09 -20.02 15.53
C ASN A 144 -0.02 -20.87 16.80
N LEU A 145 -0.96 -21.81 16.80
CA LEU A 145 -1.17 -22.78 17.87
C LEU A 145 -0.70 -24.15 17.39
N ASN A 146 0.35 -24.67 18.02
CA ASN A 146 0.79 -26.04 17.80
C ASN A 146 -0.07 -27.00 18.65
N LEU A 147 -0.64 -27.96 17.99
CA LEU A 147 -1.51 -28.97 18.56
C LEU A 147 -0.72 -30.28 18.76
N LYS A 148 -1.32 -31.25 19.43
CA LYS A 148 -0.77 -32.62 19.52
C LYS A 148 -0.70 -33.27 18.13
N ASN A 149 0.14 -34.28 18.00
CA ASN A 149 0.29 -35.11 16.78
C ASN A 149 0.73 -34.30 15.55
N ASN A 150 1.64 -33.35 15.72
CA ASN A 150 2.20 -32.52 14.64
C ASN A 150 1.17 -31.67 13.89
N LEU A 151 0.00 -31.46 14.45
CA LEU A 151 -1.02 -30.57 13.91
C LEU A 151 -0.76 -29.13 14.37
N TYR A 152 -1.20 -28.17 13.57
CA TYR A 152 -1.17 -26.75 13.94
C TYR A 152 -2.31 -25.97 13.32
N LEU A 153 -2.62 -24.84 13.95
CA LEU A 153 -3.61 -23.88 13.48
C LEU A 153 -2.96 -22.51 13.40
N LYS A 154 -3.06 -21.84 12.25
CA LYS A 154 -2.68 -20.44 12.08
C LYS A 154 -3.91 -19.61 11.79
N LEU A 155 -4.03 -18.48 12.47
CA LEU A 155 -5.06 -17.48 12.24
C LEU A 155 -4.39 -16.14 12.01
N GLU A 156 -4.83 -15.41 10.98
CA GLU A 156 -4.36 -14.07 10.68
C GLU A 156 -5.52 -13.17 10.30
N ILE A 157 -5.53 -11.97 10.85
CA ILE A 157 -6.48 -10.92 10.56
C ILE A 157 -5.71 -9.70 10.04
N ASN A 158 -5.96 -9.31 8.79
CA ASN A 158 -5.37 -8.15 8.15
C ASN A 158 -6.43 -7.09 7.90
N GLY A 159 -6.12 -5.85 8.20
CA GLY A 159 -7.05 -4.76 7.92
C GLY A 159 -6.36 -3.45 7.58
N LYS A 160 -7.11 -2.57 6.95
CA LYS A 160 -6.72 -1.18 6.70
C LYS A 160 -7.91 -0.25 6.61
N SER A 161 -7.69 1.02 6.92
CA SER A 161 -8.67 2.09 6.73
C SER A 161 -8.93 2.38 5.25
N SER A 162 -9.91 3.24 4.99
CA SER A 162 -10.11 3.84 3.66
C SER A 162 -8.88 4.63 3.22
N PHE A 163 -8.69 4.74 1.92
CA PHE A 163 -7.63 5.52 1.31
C PHE A 163 -8.08 6.05 -0.06
N TYR A 164 -7.52 7.17 -0.49
CA TYR A 164 -7.73 7.68 -1.84
C TYR A 164 -7.09 6.75 -2.87
N TYR A 165 -7.79 6.51 -3.98
CA TYR A 165 -7.25 5.68 -5.06
C TYR A 165 -6.20 6.40 -5.90
N SER A 166 -6.29 7.73 -6.00
CA SER A 166 -5.44 8.55 -6.84
C SER A 166 -5.37 9.98 -6.30
N ASP A 167 -4.37 10.72 -6.73
CA ASP A 167 -4.30 12.16 -6.54
C ASP A 167 -5.05 12.94 -7.64
N SER A 168 -5.60 12.27 -8.65
CA SER A 168 -6.38 12.90 -9.72
C SER A 168 -7.88 13.03 -9.43
N HIS A 169 -8.39 12.35 -8.39
CA HIS A 169 -9.81 12.39 -8.02
C HIS A 169 -10.03 12.02 -6.55
N ASP A 170 -11.19 12.36 -5.98
CA ASP A 170 -11.51 12.17 -4.56
C ASP A 170 -12.15 10.82 -4.20
N ASN A 171 -12.20 9.90 -5.15
CA ASN A 171 -12.77 8.58 -4.88
C ASN A 171 -11.86 7.75 -3.95
N GLN A 172 -12.48 7.10 -2.96
CA GLN A 172 -11.80 6.32 -1.93
C GLN A 172 -12.22 4.85 -1.94
N SER A 173 -11.31 4.01 -1.44
CA SER A 173 -11.65 2.66 -1.01
C SER A 173 -12.55 2.72 0.23
N LYS A 174 -13.30 1.64 0.48
CA LYS A 174 -13.85 1.40 1.83
C LYS A 174 -12.78 0.74 2.70
N SER A 175 -12.83 0.96 4.01
CA SER A 175 -12.05 0.17 4.96
C SER A 175 -12.44 -1.31 4.87
N TYR A 176 -11.48 -2.19 5.07
CA TYR A 176 -11.73 -3.62 5.05
C TYR A 176 -10.84 -4.40 6.00
N GLN A 177 -11.33 -5.58 6.36
CA GLN A 177 -10.63 -6.57 7.16
C GLN A 177 -10.78 -7.93 6.48
N LEU A 178 -9.68 -8.69 6.42
CA LEU A 178 -9.62 -10.04 5.87
C LEU A 178 -9.15 -10.98 6.97
N THR A 179 -9.74 -12.15 7.02
CA THR A 179 -9.34 -13.21 7.95
C THR A 179 -8.91 -14.42 7.15
N ASN A 180 -7.74 -14.94 7.48
CA ASN A 180 -7.12 -16.10 6.87
C ASN A 180 -6.90 -17.18 7.93
N ILE A 181 -7.08 -18.45 7.57
CA ILE A 181 -6.86 -19.59 8.45
C ILE A 181 -6.09 -20.67 7.72
N ILE A 182 -5.18 -21.34 8.42
CA ILE A 182 -4.49 -22.53 7.96
C ILE A 182 -4.60 -23.57 9.05
N PHE A 183 -5.07 -24.77 8.69
CA PHE A 183 -4.98 -25.96 9.51
C PHE A 183 -3.99 -26.89 8.84
N GLY A 184 -2.92 -27.26 9.54
CA GLY A 184 -1.83 -27.99 8.96
C GLY A 184 -1.34 -29.15 9.82
N TYR A 185 -0.62 -30.05 9.14
CA TYR A 185 0.19 -31.11 9.71
C TYR A 185 1.63 -30.95 9.22
N SER A 186 2.62 -31.14 10.10
CA SER A 186 4.03 -31.07 9.70
C SER A 186 4.89 -31.98 10.56
N ASN A 187 5.65 -32.86 9.93
CA ASN A 187 6.73 -33.62 10.56
C ASN A 187 8.07 -33.34 9.84
N SER A 188 9.11 -34.14 10.09
CA SER A 188 10.44 -33.99 9.46
C SER A 188 10.41 -34.06 7.93
N ASP A 189 9.59 -34.92 7.37
CA ASP A 189 9.63 -35.31 5.96
C ASP A 189 8.46 -34.76 5.15
N PHE A 190 7.32 -34.52 5.80
CA PHE A 190 6.08 -34.17 5.12
C PHE A 190 5.31 -33.05 5.81
N SER A 191 4.73 -32.17 5.04
CA SER A 191 3.73 -31.20 5.51
C SER A 191 2.52 -31.12 4.58
N ALA A 192 1.36 -30.91 5.18
CA ALA A 192 0.09 -30.72 4.48
C ALA A 192 -0.69 -29.58 5.13
N ASP A 193 -1.09 -28.59 4.34
CA ASP A 193 -1.84 -27.42 4.77
C ASP A 193 -3.18 -27.35 4.05
N LEU A 194 -4.27 -27.30 4.79
CA LEU A 194 -5.57 -26.81 4.32
C LEU A 194 -5.66 -25.32 4.67
N TRP A 195 -5.75 -24.45 3.66
CA TRP A 195 -5.82 -23.02 3.88
C TRP A 195 -7.08 -22.41 3.29
N ILE A 196 -7.60 -21.40 4.00
CA ILE A 196 -8.72 -20.58 3.55
C ILE A 196 -8.28 -19.12 3.69
N ARG A 197 -8.25 -18.39 2.57
CA ARG A 197 -8.02 -16.96 2.53
C ARG A 197 -9.35 -16.24 2.38
N ASN A 198 -9.46 -15.06 3.02
CA ASN A 198 -10.69 -14.26 3.04
C ASN A 198 -11.92 -15.11 3.42
N ILE A 199 -11.86 -15.75 4.60
CA ILE A 199 -12.86 -16.74 5.06
C ILE A 199 -14.29 -16.21 5.03
N PHE A 200 -14.48 -14.92 5.27
CA PHE A 200 -15.79 -14.26 5.26
C PHE A 200 -16.23 -13.80 3.86
N ASN A 201 -15.45 -14.10 2.82
CA ASN A 201 -15.71 -13.68 1.44
C ASN A 201 -15.99 -12.17 1.32
N LYS A 202 -15.19 -11.35 2.02
CA LYS A 202 -15.34 -9.91 2.03
C LYS A 202 -15.03 -9.33 0.64
N TYR A 203 -15.95 -8.55 0.09
CA TYR A 203 -15.72 -7.76 -1.11
C TYR A 203 -14.97 -6.47 -0.74
N TYR A 204 -13.85 -6.21 -1.40
CA TYR A 204 -13.01 -5.03 -1.19
C TYR A 204 -12.31 -4.61 -2.46
N SER A 205 -11.94 -3.34 -2.55
CA SER A 205 -11.27 -2.78 -3.71
C SER A 205 -9.84 -2.42 -3.37
N THR A 206 -8.90 -2.79 -4.23
CA THR A 206 -7.47 -2.52 -4.07
C THR A 206 -7.00 -1.30 -4.87
N ARG A 207 -7.72 -0.96 -5.95
CA ARG A 207 -7.46 0.19 -6.82
C ARG A 207 -8.77 0.75 -7.37
N GLY A 208 -8.75 2.02 -7.73
CA GLY A 208 -9.84 2.67 -8.45
C GLY A 208 -9.29 3.61 -9.53
N PHE A 209 -9.99 3.66 -10.65
CA PHE A 209 -9.71 4.54 -11.78
C PHE A 209 -10.99 5.31 -12.07
N TYR A 210 -10.88 6.60 -12.30
CA TYR A 210 -12.02 7.46 -12.57
C TYR A 210 -11.78 8.23 -13.88
N PHE A 211 -12.44 7.82 -14.94
CA PHE A 211 -12.32 8.39 -16.27
C PHE A 211 -13.48 7.96 -17.17
N GLY A 212 -13.70 8.67 -18.25
CA GLY A 212 -14.69 8.33 -19.26
C GLY A 212 -14.10 7.34 -20.27
N ASN A 213 -14.61 6.11 -20.30
CA ASN A 213 -14.17 5.05 -21.23
C ASN A 213 -15.29 4.47 -22.09
N GLU A 214 -16.54 4.84 -21.86
CA GLU A 214 -17.69 4.25 -22.52
C GLU A 214 -18.35 5.23 -23.48
N ALA A 215 -18.33 4.88 -24.78
CA ALA A 215 -19.03 5.61 -25.81
C ALA A 215 -20.57 5.52 -25.60
N PRO A 216 -21.38 6.48 -26.09
CA PRO A 216 -20.97 7.65 -26.88
C PRO A 216 -20.58 8.88 -26.04
N ASN A 217 -20.90 8.91 -24.77
CA ASN A 217 -20.83 10.15 -23.97
C ASN A 217 -19.57 10.27 -23.16
N PHE A 218 -18.76 9.21 -23.04
CA PHE A 218 -17.51 9.18 -22.26
C PHE A 218 -17.66 9.80 -20.86
N ILE A 219 -18.76 9.45 -20.16
CA ILE A 219 -19.03 9.96 -18.82
C ILE A 219 -18.03 9.37 -17.84
N ASP A 220 -17.39 10.21 -17.04
CA ASP A 220 -16.46 9.80 -16.00
C ASP A 220 -17.11 8.81 -15.04
N THR A 221 -16.53 7.63 -14.96
CA THR A 221 -17.05 6.50 -14.19
C THR A 221 -15.94 5.90 -13.33
N LEU A 222 -16.28 5.49 -12.11
CA LEU A 222 -15.34 4.84 -11.21
C LEU A 222 -15.26 3.34 -11.48
N TYR A 223 -14.15 2.92 -12.08
CA TYR A 223 -13.78 1.51 -12.24
C TYR A 223 -12.95 1.05 -11.04
N ARG A 224 -13.27 -0.11 -10.46
CA ARG A 224 -12.57 -0.65 -9.28
C ARG A 224 -11.97 -2.01 -9.58
N ARG A 225 -10.70 -2.17 -9.24
CA ARG A 225 -10.10 -3.51 -9.15
C ARG A 225 -10.49 -4.12 -7.82
N GLN A 226 -11.23 -5.22 -7.85
CA GLN A 226 -11.56 -6.00 -6.67
C GLN A 226 -10.34 -6.79 -6.19
N GLY A 227 -10.25 -6.99 -4.88
CA GLY A 227 -9.33 -7.95 -4.29
C GLY A 227 -9.86 -9.37 -4.42
N ASP A 228 -9.03 -10.35 -4.03
CA ASP A 228 -9.35 -11.76 -4.17
C ASP A 228 -10.56 -12.15 -3.32
N PRO A 229 -11.51 -12.92 -3.88
CA PRO A 229 -12.61 -13.50 -3.12
C PRO A 229 -12.07 -14.56 -2.14
N ARG A 230 -12.96 -15.24 -1.42
CA ARG A 230 -12.57 -16.40 -0.62
C ARG A 230 -11.94 -17.46 -1.52
N ASN A 231 -10.74 -17.89 -1.15
CA ASN A 231 -10.00 -18.95 -1.80
C ASN A 231 -9.72 -20.06 -0.78
N ILE A 232 -9.86 -21.30 -1.22
CA ILE A 232 -9.62 -22.52 -0.43
C ILE A 232 -8.65 -23.38 -1.21
N GLY A 233 -7.64 -23.92 -0.54
CA GLY A 233 -6.69 -24.80 -1.20
C GLY A 233 -5.94 -25.71 -0.23
N ILE A 234 -5.21 -26.65 -0.82
CA ILE A 234 -4.35 -27.59 -0.13
C ILE A 234 -2.93 -27.41 -0.66
N SER A 235 -1.96 -27.39 0.23
CA SER A 235 -0.53 -27.41 -0.11
C SER A 235 0.11 -28.65 0.51
N LEU A 236 0.84 -29.40 -0.28
CA LEU A 236 1.59 -30.57 0.14
C LEU A 236 3.07 -30.33 -0.13
N ARG A 237 3.93 -30.68 0.83
CA ARG A 237 5.39 -30.60 0.68
C ARG A 237 6.02 -31.90 1.20
N TYR A 238 6.95 -32.40 0.47
CA TYR A 238 7.79 -33.54 0.86
C TYR A 238 9.26 -33.14 0.73
N ASN A 239 10.05 -33.44 1.75
CA ASN A 239 11.50 -33.19 1.78
C ASN A 239 12.19 -34.55 1.57
N PHE A 240 13.07 -34.63 0.56
CA PHE A 240 13.85 -35.81 0.22
C PHE A 240 15.17 -35.84 1.00
#